data_ecdc1f467cc35dce8b06a42f78f21c50
#
_entry.id   ecdc1f467cc35dce8b06a42f78f21c50
#
_cell.length_a   1.000
_cell.length_b   1.000
_cell.length_c   1.000
_cell.angle_alpha   90.00
_cell.angle_beta   90.00
_cell.angle_gamma   90.00
#
_symmetry.space_group_name_H-M   'P 1'
#
loop_
_entity.id
_entity.type
_entity.pdbx_description
1 polymer ?
#
loop_
_entity_poly.entity_id
_entity_poly.type
_entity_poly.pdbx_seq_one_letter_code
_entity_poly.pdbx_strand_id
1 'polypeptide(L)'
;MKKEAIQHFNTEEYIYPVKRNELVFKIRCAKKDISKCILVYWDRTKPENQKKQELKCCYRDGLFDYFQAKIIFHQIARYQKYYFELTDSSGNMMYYTAIGLQQVIPKSGFFEYLYVNGTD
;
A
#
# COMPACT_ATOMS: atom_id res chain seq x y z
N MET A 1 -7.25 9.74 -13.26
CA MET A 1 -6.31 9.47 -12.16
C MET A 1 -4.99 10.16 -12.44
N LYS A 2 -4.52 10.96 -11.50
CA LYS A 2 -3.30 11.76 -11.69
C LYS A 2 -2.07 10.96 -11.27
N LYS A 3 -1.44 10.31 -12.23
CA LYS A 3 -0.34 9.36 -12.00
C LYS A 3 0.84 9.99 -11.27
N GLU A 4 1.22 11.21 -11.62
CA GLU A 4 2.40 11.88 -11.09
C GLU A 4 2.28 12.16 -9.59
N ALA A 5 1.06 12.25 -9.09
CA ALA A 5 0.82 12.54 -7.67
C ALA A 5 0.81 11.29 -6.82
N ILE A 6 0.64 10.11 -7.42
CA ILE A 6 0.58 8.85 -6.68
C ILE A 6 2.00 8.44 -6.30
N GLN A 7 2.23 8.25 -5.01
CA GLN A 7 3.55 7.91 -4.52
C GLN A 7 3.47 6.95 -3.34
N HIS A 8 4.21 5.87 -3.46
CA HIS A 8 4.48 4.94 -2.38
C HIS A 8 5.82 4.28 -2.68
N PHE A 9 6.70 4.26 -1.69
CA PHE A 9 7.96 3.52 -1.74
C PHE A 9 7.99 2.57 -0.55
N ASN A 10 8.78 1.51 -0.64
CA ASN A 10 8.97 0.58 0.47
C ASN A 10 9.98 1.10 1.49
N THR A 11 9.89 2.37 1.80
CA THR A 11 10.76 3.08 2.75
C THR A 11 9.97 3.50 3.98
N GLU A 12 10.66 3.86 5.06
CA GLU A 12 10.06 4.21 6.35
C GLU A 12 9.03 5.34 6.26
N GLU A 13 9.09 6.15 5.23
CA GLU A 13 8.13 7.24 5.03
C GLU A 13 6.74 6.71 4.68
N TYR A 14 6.67 5.55 4.00
CA TYR A 14 5.42 5.01 3.47
C TYR A 14 5.06 3.64 4.03
N ILE A 15 6.01 2.92 4.62
CA ILE A 15 5.75 1.65 5.30
C ILE A 15 6.70 1.54 6.48
N TYR A 16 6.15 1.37 7.68
CA TYR A 16 6.99 1.29 8.88
C TYR A 16 6.34 0.43 9.96
N PRO A 17 7.15 -0.29 10.75
CA PRO A 17 6.66 -1.06 11.87
C PRO A 17 6.34 -0.15 13.06
N VAL A 18 5.21 -0.39 13.70
CA VAL A 18 4.88 0.19 15.00
C VAL A 18 5.35 -0.77 16.09
N LYS A 19 5.14 -2.07 15.82
CA LYS A 19 5.61 -3.19 16.63
C LYS A 19 6.07 -4.28 15.68
N ARG A 20 6.64 -5.37 16.20
CA ARG A 20 7.11 -6.48 15.36
C ARG A 20 6.02 -7.05 14.46
N ASN A 21 4.77 -7.04 14.94
CA ASN A 21 3.64 -7.61 14.24
C ASN A 21 2.65 -6.56 13.73
N GLU A 22 3.03 -5.28 13.71
CA GLU A 22 2.16 -4.20 13.26
C GLU A 22 2.89 -3.31 12.26
N LEU A 23 2.33 -3.19 11.06
CA LEU A 23 2.86 -2.33 10.01
C LEU A 23 1.84 -1.26 9.65
N VAL A 24 2.33 -0.04 9.42
CA VAL A 24 1.54 1.03 8.83
C VAL A 24 1.93 1.17 7.37
N PHE A 25 0.92 1.18 6.49
CA PHE A 25 1.09 1.40 5.06
C PHE A 25 0.47 2.74 4.71
N LYS A 26 1.18 3.56 3.96
CA LYS A 26 0.73 4.89 3.56
C LYS A 26 0.97 5.10 2.08
N ILE A 27 0.03 5.77 1.41
CA ILE A 27 0.17 6.13 0.00
C ILE A 27 -0.34 7.56 -0.19
N ARG A 28 0.35 8.33 -1.04
CA ARG A 28 -0.02 9.69 -1.39
C ARG A 28 -0.69 9.70 -2.76
N CYS A 29 -1.68 10.56 -2.94
CA CYS A 29 -2.30 10.80 -4.24
C CYS A 29 -2.72 12.27 -4.34
N ALA A 30 -3.17 12.68 -5.53
CA ALA A 30 -3.65 14.04 -5.72
C ALA A 30 -4.91 14.28 -4.90
N LYS A 31 -5.07 15.50 -4.43
CA LYS A 31 -6.24 15.91 -3.64
C LYS A 31 -7.53 15.57 -4.37
N LYS A 32 -8.42 14.85 -3.68
CA LYS A 32 -9.76 14.48 -4.18
C LYS A 32 -9.73 13.60 -5.44
N ASP A 33 -8.60 13.03 -5.80
CA ASP A 33 -8.50 12.19 -6.99
C ASP A 33 -8.93 10.75 -6.72
N ILE A 34 -8.48 10.17 -5.61
CA ILE A 34 -8.76 8.78 -5.27
C ILE A 34 -9.90 8.71 -4.26
N SER A 35 -10.96 7.98 -4.62
CA SER A 35 -12.11 7.78 -3.75
C SER A 35 -11.99 6.53 -2.89
N LYS A 36 -11.23 5.54 -3.34
CA LYS A 36 -11.06 4.28 -2.61
C LYS A 36 -9.67 3.72 -2.85
N CYS A 37 -9.02 3.29 -1.78
CA CYS A 37 -7.69 2.70 -1.84
C CYS A 37 -7.70 1.42 -1.03
N ILE A 38 -7.30 0.31 -1.65
CA ILE A 38 -7.24 -1.00 -1.01
C ILE A 38 -5.84 -1.54 -1.12
N LEU A 39 -5.27 -1.97 0.01
CA LEU A 39 -4.01 -2.69 0.05
C LEU A 39 -4.28 -4.18 -0.14
N VAL A 40 -3.61 -4.79 -1.10
CA VAL A 40 -3.62 -6.25 -1.29
C VAL A 40 -2.24 -6.75 -0.87
N TYR A 41 -2.18 -7.62 0.12
CA TYR A 41 -0.91 -8.04 0.70
C TYR A 41 -0.92 -9.52 1.06
N TRP A 42 0.26 -10.12 1.09
CA TRP A 42 0.42 -11.54 1.44
C TRP A 42 1.84 -11.80 1.90
N ASP A 43 2.02 -12.88 2.67
CA ASP A 43 3.34 -13.38 3.01
C ASP A 43 3.98 -13.98 1.76
N ARG A 44 5.24 -13.66 1.51
CA ARG A 44 5.95 -14.14 0.32
C ARG A 44 5.88 -15.65 0.14
N THR A 45 5.88 -16.39 1.25
CA THR A 45 5.87 -17.86 1.21
C THR A 45 4.47 -18.45 1.01
N LYS A 46 3.43 -17.61 1.06
CA LYS A 46 2.04 -18.06 0.95
C LYS A 46 1.25 -17.17 0.00
N PRO A 47 1.62 -17.15 -1.30
CA PRO A 47 0.97 -16.27 -2.26
C PRO A 47 -0.52 -16.55 -2.48
N GLU A 48 -0.99 -17.74 -2.13
CA GLU A 48 -2.39 -18.11 -2.21
C GLU A 48 -3.25 -17.45 -1.12
N ASN A 49 -2.61 -16.91 -0.06
CA ASN A 49 -3.33 -16.29 1.08
C ASN A 49 -3.28 -14.77 0.98
N GLN A 50 -3.79 -14.22 -0.10
CA GLN A 50 -3.88 -12.77 -0.25
C GLN A 50 -4.99 -12.20 0.61
N LYS A 51 -4.69 -11.08 1.25
CA LYS A 51 -5.63 -10.34 2.10
C LYS A 51 -5.80 -8.94 1.56
N LYS A 52 -6.93 -8.33 1.87
CA LYS A 52 -7.22 -6.95 1.46
C LYS A 52 -7.58 -6.12 2.67
N GLN A 53 -7.09 -4.88 2.68
CA GLN A 53 -7.42 -3.91 3.70
C GLN A 53 -7.64 -2.56 3.06
N GLU A 54 -8.79 -1.95 3.35
CA GLU A 54 -9.05 -0.60 2.86
C GLU A 54 -8.22 0.41 3.66
N LEU A 55 -7.60 1.36 2.95
CA LEU A 55 -6.92 2.49 3.55
C LEU A 55 -7.87 3.67 3.64
N LYS A 56 -7.74 4.45 4.70
CA LYS A 56 -8.55 5.64 4.92
C LYS A 56 -7.70 6.88 4.71
N CYS A 57 -8.32 7.93 4.18
CA CYS A 57 -7.66 9.22 4.08
C CYS A 57 -7.41 9.75 5.49
N CYS A 58 -6.15 9.81 5.89
CA CYS A 58 -5.76 10.19 7.25
C CYS A 58 -5.24 11.62 7.33
N TYR A 59 -4.85 12.21 6.21
CA TYR A 59 -4.27 13.54 6.16
C TYR A 59 -4.48 14.13 4.77
N ARG A 60 -4.69 15.44 4.74
CA ARG A 60 -4.88 16.17 3.49
C ARG A 60 -4.21 17.52 3.61
N ASP A 61 -3.33 17.82 2.66
CA ASP A 61 -2.73 19.16 2.56
C ASP A 61 -3.31 19.91 1.34
N GLY A 62 -2.63 20.97 0.91
CA GLY A 62 -3.11 21.78 -0.21
C GLY A 62 -3.12 21.08 -1.55
N LEU A 63 -2.28 20.03 -1.71
CA LEU A 63 -2.06 19.36 -2.99
C LEU A 63 -2.38 17.87 -2.97
N PHE A 64 -2.26 17.22 -1.82
CA PHE A 64 -2.28 15.76 -1.73
C PHE A 64 -3.22 15.25 -0.67
N ASP A 65 -3.73 14.05 -0.90
CA ASP A 65 -4.40 13.20 0.09
C ASP A 65 -3.46 12.07 0.46
N TYR A 66 -3.45 11.71 1.74
CA TYR A 66 -2.65 10.59 2.25
C TYR A 66 -3.59 9.54 2.82
N PHE A 67 -3.51 8.33 2.29
CA PHE A 67 -4.28 7.19 2.78
C PHE A 67 -3.38 6.27 3.58
N GLN A 68 -3.90 5.72 4.67
CA GLN A 68 -3.11 4.78 5.46
C GLN A 68 -3.99 3.72 6.13
N ALA A 69 -3.35 2.61 6.48
CA ALA A 69 -3.94 1.58 7.32
C ALA A 69 -2.83 0.96 8.17
N LYS A 70 -3.21 0.52 9.37
CA LYS A 70 -2.34 -0.27 10.22
C LYS A 70 -2.81 -1.72 10.15
N ILE A 71 -1.88 -2.61 9.81
CA ILE A 71 -2.14 -4.04 9.71
C ILE A 71 -1.52 -4.72 10.92
N ILE A 72 -2.33 -5.52 11.62
CA ILE A 72 -1.85 -6.32 12.75
C ILE A 72 -1.77 -7.77 12.30
N PHE A 73 -0.58 -8.35 12.41
CA PHE A 73 -0.33 -9.73 12.01
C PHE A 73 -0.33 -10.63 13.24
N HIS A 74 -0.66 -11.90 13.06
CA HIS A 74 -0.60 -12.89 14.14
C HIS A 74 0.82 -13.16 14.59
N GLN A 75 1.79 -13.02 13.67
CA GLN A 75 3.21 -13.25 13.93
C GLN A 75 3.99 -12.07 13.39
N ILE A 76 5.31 -12.10 13.53
CA ILE A 76 6.17 -11.07 12.96
C ILE A 76 5.95 -11.02 11.45
N ALA A 77 5.71 -9.82 10.92
CA ALA A 77 5.56 -9.60 9.49
C ALA A 77 6.95 -9.57 8.85
N ARG A 78 7.51 -10.75 8.53
CA ARG A 78 8.90 -10.85 8.08
C ARG A 78 9.11 -10.41 6.64
N TYR A 79 8.26 -10.88 5.75
CA TYR A 79 8.44 -10.61 4.33
C TYR A 79 7.06 -10.56 3.67
N GLN A 80 6.63 -9.34 3.33
CA GLN A 80 5.33 -9.13 2.71
C GLN A 80 5.51 -8.64 1.28
N LYS A 81 4.67 -9.15 0.37
CA LYS A 81 4.50 -8.59 -0.96
C LYS A 81 3.15 -7.91 -1.00
N TYR A 82 3.05 -6.83 -1.76
CA TYR A 82 1.79 -6.07 -1.79
C TYR A 82 1.70 -5.15 -3.00
N TYR A 83 0.47 -4.72 -3.27
CA TYR A 83 0.17 -3.66 -4.22
C TYR A 83 -1.13 -2.96 -3.78
N PHE A 84 -1.49 -1.90 -4.48
CA PHE A 84 -2.68 -1.12 -4.16
C PHE A 84 -3.69 -1.18 -5.28
N GLU A 85 -4.98 -1.30 -4.94
CA GLU A 85 -6.10 -1.10 -5.86
C GLU A 85 -6.61 0.31 -5.63
N LEU A 86 -6.57 1.15 -6.66
CA LEU A 86 -6.97 2.54 -6.58
C LEU A 86 -8.19 2.77 -7.45
N THR A 87 -9.24 3.37 -6.87
CA THR A 87 -10.42 3.80 -7.62
C THR A 87 -10.46 5.32 -7.54
N ASP A 88 -10.54 5.98 -8.71
CA ASP A 88 -10.59 7.43 -8.73
C ASP A 88 -12.02 7.95 -8.57
N SER A 89 -12.17 9.27 -8.54
CA SER A 89 -13.47 9.92 -8.33
C SER A 89 -14.44 9.68 -9.46
N SER A 90 -13.96 9.29 -10.64
CA SER A 90 -14.79 8.96 -11.80
C SER A 90 -15.14 7.47 -11.86
N GLY A 91 -14.68 6.67 -10.92
CA GLY A 91 -14.97 5.25 -10.86
C GLY A 91 -13.99 4.37 -11.63
N ASN A 92 -12.92 4.93 -12.19
CA ASN A 92 -11.88 4.16 -12.85
C ASN A 92 -11.00 3.48 -11.82
N MET A 93 -10.72 2.19 -12.03
CA MET A 93 -9.87 1.43 -11.13
C MET A 93 -8.57 1.03 -11.81
N MET A 94 -7.46 1.19 -11.09
CA MET A 94 -6.14 0.75 -11.53
C MET A 94 -5.38 0.12 -10.38
N TYR A 95 -4.33 -0.64 -10.73
CA TYR A 95 -3.47 -1.31 -9.75
C TYR A 95 -2.12 -0.59 -9.72
N TYR A 96 -1.68 -0.22 -8.54
CA TYR A 96 -0.41 0.49 -8.36
C TYR A 96 0.63 -0.45 -7.77
N THR A 97 1.71 -0.66 -8.49
CA THR A 97 2.81 -1.56 -8.13
C THR A 97 4.12 -0.80 -8.12
N ALA A 98 5.22 -1.48 -7.76
CA ALA A 98 6.54 -0.89 -7.78
C ALA A 98 6.99 -0.45 -9.18
N ILE A 99 6.35 -0.98 -10.22
CA ILE A 99 6.64 -0.59 -11.62
C ILE A 99 5.60 0.38 -12.19
N GLY A 100 4.67 0.87 -11.37
CA GLY A 100 3.71 1.90 -11.75
C GLY A 100 2.29 1.40 -11.83
N LEU A 101 1.42 2.20 -12.47
CA LEU A 101 0.00 1.88 -12.63
C LEU A 101 -0.23 0.87 -13.74
N GLN A 102 -1.13 -0.07 -13.49
CA GLN A 102 -1.52 -1.11 -14.45
C GLN A 102 -3.04 -1.24 -14.46
N GLN A 103 -3.58 -1.60 -15.63
CA GLN A 103 -5.03 -1.77 -15.79
C GLN A 103 -5.51 -3.18 -15.43
N VAL A 104 -4.61 -4.15 -15.40
CA VAL A 104 -4.94 -5.56 -15.11
C VAL A 104 -4.32 -5.98 -13.79
N ILE A 105 -4.88 -7.04 -13.19
CA ILE A 105 -4.36 -7.57 -11.93
C ILE A 105 -2.88 -7.91 -12.10
N PRO A 106 -2.01 -7.35 -11.23
CA PRO A 106 -0.57 -7.56 -11.35
C PRO A 106 -0.18 -9.03 -11.12
N LYS A 107 0.79 -9.50 -11.92
CA LYS A 107 1.40 -10.82 -11.75
C LYS A 107 2.85 -10.70 -11.30
N SER A 108 3.41 -9.51 -11.35
CA SER A 108 4.80 -9.24 -10.98
C SER A 108 4.95 -7.76 -10.68
N GLY A 109 6.16 -7.35 -10.27
CA GLY A 109 6.44 -5.95 -9.98
C GLY A 109 5.86 -5.48 -8.66
N PHE A 110 5.59 -6.40 -7.74
CA PHE A 110 5.00 -6.06 -6.45
C PHE A 110 5.96 -5.25 -5.60
N PHE A 111 5.40 -4.43 -4.71
CA PHE A 111 6.18 -3.87 -3.60
C PHE A 111 6.55 -5.01 -2.64
N GLU A 112 7.68 -4.85 -1.96
CA GLU A 112 8.16 -5.85 -1.01
C GLU A 112 8.61 -5.17 0.27
N TYR A 113 8.24 -5.76 1.39
CA TYR A 113 8.69 -5.33 2.72
C TYR A 113 9.40 -6.49 3.39
N LEU A 114 10.61 -6.22 3.88
CA LEU A 114 11.41 -7.20 4.63
C LEU A 114 11.69 -6.65 6.02
N TYR A 115 11.25 -7.39 7.04
CA TYR A 115 11.59 -7.06 8.42
C TYR A 115 13.07 -7.38 8.68
N VAL A 116 13.78 -6.40 9.23
CA VAL A 116 15.20 -6.55 9.54
C VAL A 116 15.34 -6.68 11.05
N ASN A 117 15.86 -7.83 11.51
CA ASN A 117 16.13 -8.07 12.93
C ASN A 117 17.15 -7.05 13.45
N GLY A 118 16.96 -6.62 14.68
CA GLY A 118 17.86 -5.69 15.33
C GLY A 118 17.48 -4.24 15.20
N THR A 119 16.40 -3.95 14.49
CA THR A 119 15.87 -2.59 14.38
C THR A 119 14.78 -2.31 15.40
N ASP A 120 14.40 -3.29 16.16
CA ASP A 120 13.37 -3.19 17.19
C ASP A 120 13.94 -2.85 18.56
#